data_21e195678563f3ce3d321e41b97cb029
#
_entry.id   21e195678563f3ce3d321e41b97cb029
#
_cell.length_a   1.000
_cell.length_b   1.000
_cell.length_c   1.000
_cell.angle_alpha   90.00
_cell.angle_beta   90.00
_cell.angle_gamma   90.00
#
_symmetry.space_group_name_H-M   'P 1'
#
loop_
_entity.id
_entity.type
_entity.pdbx_description
1 polymer ?
#
loop_
_entity_poly.entity_id
_entity_poly.type
_entity_poly.pdbx_seq_one_letter_code
_entity_poly.pdbx_strand_id
1 'polypeptide(L)'
;EYIRDKYNFVESEKFIQELAWRDFWRSYAYHHPDQLWKDVEEYKTGFLAQEYADNLPEDIISATTPTQIINVFIEQLTSTGYLHNHARMYLASYIVHFRKVKWQAGAKFFMSHLLDGDIASNNFSWQWIASTFAGKPYIFNLENVHKYCHRSIDILPEKNREIDGSYEEISTRLFPNL
;
A
#
# COMPACT_ATOMS: atom_id res chain seq x y z
N GLU A 1 17.20 7.67 21.54
CA GLU A 1 17.85 7.53 22.86
C GLU A 1 17.05 6.65 23.80
N TYR A 2 15.87 7.06 24.24
CA TYR A 2 15.02 6.29 25.18
C TYR A 2 14.81 4.81 24.80
N ILE A 3 14.50 4.52 23.53
CA ILE A 3 14.29 3.14 23.06
C ILE A 3 15.57 2.33 23.15
N ARG A 4 16.70 2.89 22.74
CA ARG A 4 18.02 2.24 22.78
C ARG A 4 18.49 1.98 24.23
N ASP A 5 18.14 2.88 25.15
CA ASP A 5 18.55 2.77 26.55
C ASP A 5 17.65 1.78 27.33
N LYS A 6 16.38 1.62 26.91
CA LYS A 6 15.40 0.75 27.55
C LYS A 6 15.38 -0.68 26.99
N TYR A 7 15.68 -0.85 25.71
CA TYR A 7 15.65 -2.13 24.99
C TYR A 7 17.03 -2.43 24.43
N ASN A 8 17.39 -3.72 24.31
CA ASN A 8 18.64 -4.08 23.66
C ASN A 8 18.58 -3.74 22.14
N PHE A 9 19.76 -3.73 21.49
CA PHE A 9 19.87 -3.34 20.08
C PHE A 9 18.99 -4.21 19.17
N VAL A 10 18.97 -5.52 19.39
CA VAL A 10 18.22 -6.47 18.54
C VAL A 10 16.72 -6.19 18.62
N GLU A 11 16.19 -5.89 19.81
CA GLU A 11 14.77 -5.56 20.00
C GLU A 11 14.37 -4.19 19.42
N SER A 12 15.29 -3.24 19.42
CA SER A 12 15.05 -1.87 18.96
C SER A 12 15.42 -1.62 17.50
N GLU A 13 16.23 -2.49 16.88
CA GLU A 13 16.78 -2.29 15.54
C GLU A 13 15.70 -2.00 14.50
N LYS A 14 14.66 -2.83 14.45
CA LYS A 14 13.56 -2.67 13.49
C LYS A 14 12.83 -1.33 13.64
N PHE A 15 12.57 -0.92 14.87
CA PHE A 15 11.95 0.37 15.14
C PHE A 15 12.84 1.55 14.71
N ILE A 16 14.14 1.46 14.96
CA ILE A 16 15.12 2.47 14.54
C ILE A 16 15.19 2.56 13.01
N GLN A 17 15.17 1.42 12.32
CA GLN A 17 15.11 1.37 10.85
C GLN A 17 13.86 2.06 10.30
N GLU A 18 12.69 1.82 10.88
CA GLU A 18 11.44 2.48 10.45
C GLU A 18 11.48 4.01 10.65
N LEU A 19 12.08 4.48 11.76
CA LEU A 19 12.33 5.92 11.95
C LEU A 19 13.31 6.49 10.93
N ALA A 20 14.37 5.73 10.58
CA ALA A 20 15.36 6.16 9.58
C ALA A 20 14.70 6.25 8.18
N TRP A 21 13.79 5.34 7.81
CA TRP A 21 13.00 5.45 6.57
C TRP A 21 12.13 6.71 6.55
N ARG A 22 11.51 7.08 7.69
CA ARG A 22 10.72 8.30 7.79
C ARG A 22 11.58 9.56 7.58
N ASP A 23 12.75 9.61 8.19
CA ASP A 23 13.69 10.73 8.02
C ASP A 23 14.24 10.79 6.59
N PHE A 24 14.53 9.63 5.98
CA PHE A 24 14.93 9.54 4.59
C PHE A 24 13.87 10.13 3.65
N TRP A 25 12.61 9.71 3.78
CA TRP A 25 11.52 10.21 2.94
C TRP A 25 11.29 11.71 3.12
N ARG A 26 11.39 12.23 4.33
CA ARG A 26 11.29 13.66 4.61
C ARG A 26 12.44 14.44 3.98
N SER A 27 13.65 13.94 4.10
CA SER A 27 14.83 14.54 3.45
C SER A 27 14.68 14.51 1.92
N TYR A 28 14.23 13.40 1.36
CA TYR A 28 14.00 13.28 -0.07
C TYR A 28 12.92 14.30 -0.53
N ALA A 29 11.79 14.37 0.17
CA ALA A 29 10.73 15.33 -0.12
C ALA A 29 11.19 16.79 -0.08
N TYR A 30 12.07 17.11 0.86
CA TYR A 30 12.64 18.46 0.97
C TYR A 30 13.45 18.86 -0.27
N HIS A 31 14.21 17.92 -0.84
CA HIS A 31 15.01 18.14 -2.03
C HIS A 31 14.23 17.98 -3.34
N HIS A 32 13.11 17.27 -3.32
CA HIS A 32 12.26 16.96 -4.48
C HIS A 32 10.77 17.24 -4.20
N PRO A 33 10.38 18.47 -3.84
CA PRO A 33 9.02 18.78 -3.41
C PRO A 33 7.95 18.59 -4.49
N ASP A 34 8.33 18.72 -5.76
CA ASP A 34 7.46 18.48 -6.92
C ASP A 34 7.09 16.99 -7.08
N GLN A 35 7.93 16.07 -6.62
CA GLN A 35 7.71 14.63 -6.71
C GLN A 35 6.75 14.07 -5.62
N LEU A 36 6.36 14.89 -4.66
CA LEU A 36 5.38 14.47 -3.64
C LEU A 36 4.04 14.03 -4.23
N TRP A 37 3.64 14.61 -5.38
CA TRP A 37 2.37 14.31 -6.04
C TRP A 37 2.51 13.99 -7.54
N LYS A 38 3.73 13.98 -8.06
CA LYS A 38 4.04 13.57 -9.43
C LYS A 38 4.79 12.24 -9.42
N ASP A 39 4.55 11.45 -10.44
CA ASP A 39 5.29 10.21 -10.65
C ASP A 39 6.77 10.53 -10.81
N VAL A 40 7.64 9.85 -10.04
CA VAL A 40 9.10 9.98 -10.17
C VAL A 40 9.56 9.33 -11.48
N GLU A 41 8.97 8.18 -11.80
CA GLU A 41 9.20 7.43 -13.03
C GLU A 41 7.87 6.94 -13.59
N GLU A 42 7.87 6.42 -14.81
CA GLU A 42 6.69 5.77 -15.40
C GLU A 42 6.33 4.48 -14.64
N TYR A 43 5.06 4.10 -14.70
CA TYR A 43 4.58 2.82 -14.18
C TYR A 43 5.27 1.65 -14.89
N LYS A 44 5.85 0.72 -14.14
CA LYS A 44 6.51 -0.49 -14.68
C LYS A 44 5.54 -1.67 -14.71
N THR A 45 4.34 -1.43 -15.25
CA THR A 45 3.21 -2.37 -15.28
C THR A 45 2.75 -2.71 -16.69
N GLY A 46 3.39 -2.15 -17.72
CA GLY A 46 2.94 -2.26 -19.11
C GLY A 46 1.72 -1.38 -19.44
N PHE A 47 1.29 -0.53 -18.48
CA PHE A 47 0.21 0.45 -18.67
C PHE A 47 0.74 1.87 -18.50
N LEU A 48 0.21 2.79 -19.29
CA LEU A 48 0.52 4.22 -19.17
C LEU A 48 -0.29 4.85 -18.03
N ALA A 49 0.21 5.95 -17.44
CA ALA A 49 -0.47 6.63 -16.33
C ALA A 49 -1.91 7.08 -16.66
N GLN A 50 -2.19 7.42 -17.93
CA GLN A 50 -3.53 7.79 -18.38
C GLN A 50 -4.53 6.63 -18.45
N GLU A 51 -4.08 5.39 -18.35
CA GLU A 51 -4.94 4.21 -18.31
C GLU A 51 -5.42 3.89 -16.89
N TYR A 52 -4.94 4.65 -15.90
CA TYR A 52 -5.40 4.57 -14.51
C TYR A 52 -6.46 5.63 -14.24
N ALA A 53 -7.51 5.25 -13.50
CA ALA A 53 -8.57 6.17 -13.11
C ALA A 53 -8.05 7.24 -12.13
N ASP A 54 -8.55 8.46 -12.27
CA ASP A 54 -8.15 9.59 -11.40
C ASP A 54 -8.79 9.55 -10.02
N ASN A 55 -9.92 8.87 -9.86
CA ASN A 55 -10.70 8.84 -8.62
C ASN A 55 -10.89 7.41 -8.12
N LEU A 56 -11.05 7.28 -6.79
CA LEU A 56 -11.43 6.02 -6.18
C LEU A 56 -12.86 5.65 -6.60
N PRO A 57 -13.12 4.39 -6.97
CA PRO A 57 -14.46 3.90 -7.19
C PRO A 57 -15.24 3.82 -5.87
N GLU A 58 -16.56 3.95 -5.96
CA GLU A 58 -17.46 4.04 -4.80
C GLU A 58 -17.38 2.82 -3.88
N ASP A 59 -17.20 1.62 -4.43
CA ASP A 59 -17.08 0.39 -3.65
C ASP A 59 -15.81 0.33 -2.78
N ILE A 60 -14.74 1.05 -3.14
CA ILE A 60 -13.58 1.25 -2.26
C ILE A 60 -13.93 2.25 -1.15
N ILE A 61 -14.59 3.36 -1.48
CA ILE A 61 -14.95 4.38 -0.49
C ILE A 61 -15.91 3.80 0.57
N SER A 62 -16.87 2.98 0.13
CA SER A 62 -17.91 2.37 0.97
C SER A 62 -17.55 0.99 1.55
N ALA A 63 -16.32 0.49 1.32
CA ALA A 63 -15.88 -0.83 1.75
C ALA A 63 -16.79 -1.99 1.27
N THR A 64 -17.23 -1.93 0.01
CA THR A 64 -18.12 -2.93 -0.61
C THR A 64 -17.49 -3.60 -1.84
N THR A 65 -16.18 -3.71 -1.87
CA THR A 65 -15.43 -4.38 -2.94
C THR A 65 -15.75 -5.88 -2.97
N PRO A 66 -15.55 -6.58 -4.10
CA PRO A 66 -15.73 -8.04 -4.16
C PRO A 66 -14.70 -8.83 -3.34
N THR A 67 -13.68 -8.17 -2.77
CA THR A 67 -12.61 -8.79 -1.98
C THR A 67 -12.80 -8.48 -0.50
N GLN A 68 -13.32 -9.43 0.26
CA GLN A 68 -13.72 -9.25 1.66
C GLN A 68 -12.60 -8.67 2.55
N ILE A 69 -11.38 -9.17 2.44
CA ILE A 69 -10.28 -8.71 3.30
C ILE A 69 -9.93 -7.23 3.04
N ILE A 70 -10.12 -6.75 1.83
CA ILE A 70 -9.92 -5.34 1.47
C ILE A 70 -10.96 -4.47 2.17
N ASN A 71 -12.22 -4.92 2.22
CA ASN A 71 -13.28 -4.21 2.95
C ASN A 71 -12.95 -4.10 4.43
N VAL A 72 -12.45 -5.17 5.05
CA VAL A 72 -11.97 -5.16 6.45
C VAL A 72 -10.87 -4.12 6.66
N PHE A 73 -9.90 -4.01 5.74
CA PHE A 73 -8.85 -3.01 5.86
C PHE A 73 -9.37 -1.58 5.69
N ILE A 74 -10.32 -1.36 4.78
CA ILE A 74 -10.93 -0.04 4.60
C ILE A 74 -11.74 0.34 5.84
N GLU A 75 -12.59 -0.56 6.36
CA GLU A 75 -13.36 -0.35 7.58
C GLU A 75 -12.46 -0.06 8.79
N GLN A 76 -11.37 -0.80 8.95
CA GLN A 76 -10.40 -0.56 10.00
C GLN A 76 -9.77 0.83 9.86
N LEU A 77 -9.32 1.21 8.66
CA LEU A 77 -8.74 2.51 8.39
C LEU A 77 -9.71 3.65 8.74
N THR A 78 -10.92 3.59 8.22
CA THR A 78 -11.92 4.65 8.37
C THR A 78 -12.47 4.78 9.78
N SER A 79 -12.57 3.67 10.52
CA SER A 79 -13.12 3.66 11.88
C SER A 79 -12.07 3.95 12.96
N THR A 80 -10.79 3.57 12.74
CA THR A 80 -9.75 3.69 13.78
C THR A 80 -8.67 4.71 13.45
N GLY A 81 -8.55 5.11 12.20
CA GLY A 81 -7.43 5.94 11.72
C GLY A 81 -6.08 5.22 11.70
N TYR A 82 -6.08 3.89 11.78
CA TYR A 82 -4.86 3.09 11.80
C TYR A 82 -4.96 1.80 10.99
N LEU A 83 -3.88 1.48 10.27
CA LEU A 83 -3.66 0.19 9.65
C LEU A 83 -2.25 -0.32 9.95
N HIS A 84 -2.11 -1.62 10.19
CA HIS A 84 -0.82 -2.27 10.23
C HIS A 84 -0.11 -2.15 8.87
N ASN A 85 1.23 -2.07 8.87
CA ASN A 85 2.02 -1.83 7.66
C ASN A 85 1.67 -2.77 6.49
N HIS A 86 1.56 -4.08 6.72
CA HIS A 86 1.19 -5.02 5.65
C HIS A 86 -0.19 -4.72 5.07
N ALA A 87 -1.18 -4.38 5.90
CA ALA A 87 -2.52 -4.03 5.43
C ALA A 87 -2.52 -2.74 4.58
N ARG A 88 -1.67 -1.77 4.93
CA ARG A 88 -1.45 -0.56 4.09
C ARG A 88 -0.91 -0.95 2.71
N MET A 89 0.09 -1.82 2.66
CA MET A 89 0.69 -2.28 1.40
C MET A 89 -0.32 -3.06 0.55
N TYR A 90 -1.12 -3.95 1.15
CA TYR A 90 -2.15 -4.72 0.45
C TYR A 90 -3.24 -3.82 -0.12
N LEU A 91 -3.77 -2.89 0.69
CA LEU A 91 -4.80 -1.96 0.25
C LEU A 91 -4.28 -1.03 -0.86
N ALA A 92 -3.05 -0.53 -0.74
CA ALA A 92 -2.43 0.30 -1.78
C ALA A 92 -2.23 -0.50 -3.09
N SER A 93 -1.70 -1.72 -3.00
CA SER A 93 -1.53 -2.60 -4.17
C SER A 93 -2.87 -2.94 -4.82
N TYR A 94 -3.91 -3.21 -4.03
CA TYR A 94 -5.25 -3.48 -4.55
C TYR A 94 -5.80 -2.27 -5.33
N ILE A 95 -5.74 -1.09 -4.75
CA ILE A 95 -6.20 0.15 -5.39
C ILE A 95 -5.45 0.41 -6.70
N VAL A 96 -4.12 0.34 -6.69
CA VAL A 96 -3.33 0.67 -7.88
C VAL A 96 -3.40 -0.41 -8.95
N HIS A 97 -3.18 -1.67 -8.59
CA HIS A 97 -2.95 -2.73 -9.58
C HIS A 97 -4.21 -3.51 -9.94
N PHE A 98 -5.06 -3.85 -8.95
CA PHE A 98 -6.28 -4.60 -9.22
C PHE A 98 -7.40 -3.70 -9.75
N ARG A 99 -7.49 -2.46 -9.25
CA ARG A 99 -8.55 -1.51 -9.62
C ARG A 99 -8.10 -0.45 -10.64
N LYS A 100 -6.83 -0.46 -11.03
CA LYS A 100 -6.25 0.50 -11.99
C LYS A 100 -6.58 1.95 -11.63
N VAL A 101 -6.32 2.33 -10.39
CA VAL A 101 -6.50 3.71 -9.90
C VAL A 101 -5.13 4.33 -9.66
N LYS A 102 -4.95 5.59 -10.02
CA LYS A 102 -3.71 6.33 -9.77
C LYS A 102 -3.38 6.33 -8.28
N TRP A 103 -2.12 6.12 -7.94
CA TRP A 103 -1.67 6.07 -6.56
C TRP A 103 -2.00 7.36 -5.78
N GLN A 104 -2.07 8.51 -6.46
CA GLN A 104 -2.41 9.80 -5.86
C GLN A 104 -3.80 9.80 -5.21
N ALA A 105 -4.78 9.13 -5.83
CA ALA A 105 -6.13 9.02 -5.26
C ALA A 105 -6.12 8.20 -3.95
N GLY A 106 -5.43 7.06 -3.96
CA GLY A 106 -5.27 6.22 -2.76
C GLY A 106 -4.43 6.90 -1.67
N ALA A 107 -3.37 7.60 -2.04
CA ALA A 107 -2.54 8.35 -1.10
C ALA A 107 -3.32 9.46 -0.38
N LYS A 108 -4.19 10.19 -1.11
CA LYS A 108 -5.11 11.18 -0.51
C LYS A 108 -6.10 10.53 0.44
N PHE A 109 -6.66 9.38 0.07
CA PHE A 109 -7.59 8.62 0.92
C PHE A 109 -6.91 8.19 2.22
N PHE A 110 -5.66 7.72 2.17
CA PHE A 110 -4.90 7.40 3.39
C PHE A 110 -4.66 8.65 4.24
N MET A 111 -4.20 9.74 3.65
CA MET A 111 -3.93 10.98 4.38
C MET A 111 -5.17 11.59 5.03
N SER A 112 -6.37 11.35 4.48
CA SER A 112 -7.63 11.83 5.09
C SER A 112 -8.09 11.01 6.29
N HIS A 113 -7.54 9.81 6.52
CA HIS A 113 -7.98 8.90 7.58
C HIS A 113 -6.87 8.55 8.58
N LEU A 114 -5.59 8.45 8.16
CA LEU A 114 -4.50 8.04 9.05
C LEU A 114 -4.17 9.09 10.10
N LEU A 115 -4.24 8.71 11.39
CA LEU A 115 -3.82 9.54 12.52
C LEU A 115 -2.30 9.73 12.57
N ASP A 116 -1.54 8.75 12.09
CA ASP A 116 -0.08 8.78 12.02
C ASP A 116 0.45 9.18 10.64
N GLY A 117 -0.40 9.78 9.81
CA GLY A 117 -0.08 10.15 8.44
C GLY A 117 1.09 11.15 8.36
N ASP A 118 2.12 10.80 7.58
CA ASP A 118 3.23 11.67 7.20
C ASP A 118 3.28 11.72 5.68
N ILE A 119 3.10 12.89 5.10
CA ILE A 119 2.90 13.04 3.65
C ILE A 119 4.06 12.50 2.82
N ALA A 120 5.30 12.66 3.28
CA ALA A 120 6.46 12.16 2.56
C ALA A 120 6.50 10.63 2.60
N SER A 121 6.43 10.04 3.78
CA SER A 121 6.41 8.58 3.96
C SER A 121 5.23 7.93 3.24
N ASN A 122 4.03 8.53 3.36
CA ASN A 122 2.84 8.02 2.68
C ASN A 122 3.03 8.01 1.16
N ASN A 123 3.31 9.18 0.57
CA ASN A 123 3.28 9.33 -0.88
C ASN A 123 4.40 8.56 -1.57
N PHE A 124 5.62 8.55 -1.03
CA PHE A 124 6.71 7.76 -1.62
C PHE A 124 6.52 6.25 -1.40
N SER A 125 5.89 5.82 -0.31
CA SER A 125 5.50 4.40 -0.15
C SER A 125 4.42 4.00 -1.17
N TRP A 126 3.45 4.86 -1.47
CA TRP A 126 2.49 4.62 -2.54
C TRP A 126 3.14 4.55 -3.91
N GLN A 127 4.11 5.42 -4.21
CA GLN A 127 4.89 5.36 -5.45
C GLN A 127 5.74 4.08 -5.54
N TRP A 128 6.29 3.63 -4.41
CA TRP A 128 7.00 2.37 -4.36
C TRP A 128 6.08 1.18 -4.71
N ILE A 129 4.87 1.12 -4.14
CA ILE A 129 3.85 0.12 -4.48
C ILE A 129 3.48 0.19 -5.97
N ALA A 130 3.23 1.40 -6.47
CA ALA A 130 2.80 1.66 -7.84
C ALA A 130 3.89 1.37 -8.90
N SER A 131 5.14 1.17 -8.49
CA SER A 131 6.35 1.08 -9.33
C SER A 131 6.82 2.40 -9.97
N THR A 132 6.27 3.53 -9.58
CA THR A 132 6.75 4.84 -10.05
C THR A 132 7.95 5.34 -9.26
N PHE A 133 8.39 4.60 -8.24
CA PHE A 133 9.63 4.80 -7.46
C PHE A 133 10.24 3.46 -7.02
N ALA A 134 10.11 2.43 -7.86
CA ALA A 134 10.66 1.09 -7.61
C ALA A 134 10.94 0.35 -8.93
N GLY A 135 11.76 -0.70 -8.88
CA GLY A 135 12.13 -1.49 -10.07
C GLY A 135 11.00 -2.36 -10.64
N LYS A 136 9.95 -2.64 -9.85
CA LYS A 136 8.81 -3.47 -10.22
C LYS A 136 7.58 -3.14 -9.38
N PRO A 137 6.36 -3.45 -9.86
CA PRO A 137 5.14 -3.31 -9.09
C PRO A 137 5.12 -4.28 -7.89
N TYR A 138 4.58 -3.80 -6.76
CA TYR A 138 4.33 -4.67 -5.62
C TYR A 138 2.94 -5.28 -5.73
N ILE A 139 2.86 -6.60 -5.72
CA ILE A 139 1.61 -7.37 -5.66
C ILE A 139 1.60 -8.32 -4.47
N PHE A 140 0.44 -8.80 -4.12
CA PHE A 140 0.23 -9.76 -3.04
C PHE A 140 -0.82 -10.81 -3.46
N ASN A 141 -0.92 -11.89 -2.70
CA ASN A 141 -1.90 -12.94 -2.89
C ASN A 141 -2.53 -13.34 -1.54
N LEU A 142 -3.55 -14.21 -1.61
CA LEU A 142 -4.27 -14.66 -0.44
C LEU A 142 -3.38 -15.41 0.56
N GLU A 143 -2.43 -16.22 0.08
CA GLU A 143 -1.46 -16.91 0.94
C GLU A 143 -0.62 -15.92 1.76
N ASN A 144 -0.17 -14.84 1.14
CA ASN A 144 0.59 -13.80 1.83
C ASN A 144 -0.25 -13.09 2.89
N VAL A 145 -1.52 -12.83 2.59
CA VAL A 145 -2.47 -12.26 3.56
C VAL A 145 -2.65 -13.20 4.75
N HIS A 146 -2.86 -14.50 4.54
CA HIS A 146 -2.96 -15.49 5.62
C HIS A 146 -1.71 -15.55 6.51
N LYS A 147 -0.54 -15.37 5.92
CA LYS A 147 0.73 -15.42 6.66
C LYS A 147 0.90 -14.25 7.62
N TYR A 148 0.44 -13.05 7.25
CA TYR A 148 0.74 -11.81 7.98
C TYR A 148 -0.46 -11.15 8.65
N CYS A 149 -1.69 -11.55 8.32
CA CYS A 149 -2.89 -11.05 9.01
C CYS A 149 -3.17 -11.83 10.29
N HIS A 150 -3.84 -11.15 11.23
CA HIS A 150 -4.18 -11.75 12.51
C HIS A 150 -5.16 -12.92 12.31
N ARG A 151 -4.93 -14.04 13.02
CA ARG A 151 -5.72 -15.27 12.91
C ARG A 151 -7.21 -15.12 13.29
N SER A 152 -7.61 -14.00 13.90
CA SER A 152 -9.02 -13.73 14.20
C SER A 152 -9.83 -13.26 12.99
N ILE A 153 -9.18 -12.94 11.87
CA ILE A 153 -9.86 -12.55 10.64
C ILE A 153 -10.12 -13.83 9.84
N ASP A 154 -11.38 -14.15 9.63
CA ASP A 154 -11.78 -15.28 8.78
C ASP A 154 -11.61 -14.87 7.30
N ILE A 155 -10.60 -15.44 6.65
CA ILE A 155 -10.23 -15.10 5.28
C ILE A 155 -10.56 -16.29 4.39
N LEU A 156 -11.79 -16.29 3.83
CA LEU A 156 -12.28 -17.36 2.97
C LEU A 156 -11.91 -17.13 1.50
N PRO A 157 -11.36 -18.13 0.79
CA PRO A 157 -10.98 -17.99 -0.62
C PRO A 157 -12.14 -17.56 -1.52
N GLU A 158 -13.35 -18.10 -1.32
CA GLU A 158 -14.54 -17.78 -2.10
C GLU A 158 -14.98 -16.31 -1.99
N LYS A 159 -14.59 -15.62 -0.92
CA LYS A 159 -14.85 -14.19 -0.68
C LYS A 159 -13.67 -13.28 -1.08
N ASN A 160 -12.57 -13.87 -1.56
CA ASN A 160 -11.33 -13.16 -1.86
C ASN A 160 -10.72 -13.62 -3.19
N ARG A 161 -11.55 -14.00 -4.16
CA ARG A 161 -11.14 -14.62 -5.45
C ARG A 161 -10.19 -13.76 -6.26
N GLU A 162 -10.29 -12.44 -6.17
CA GLU A 162 -9.43 -11.54 -6.93
C GLU A 162 -7.96 -11.63 -6.53
N ILE A 163 -7.68 -12.03 -5.31
CA ILE A 163 -6.33 -12.17 -4.76
C ILE A 163 -5.93 -13.64 -4.53
N ASP A 164 -6.82 -14.58 -4.87
CA ASP A 164 -6.52 -16.01 -4.79
C ASP A 164 -5.76 -16.46 -6.05
N GLY A 165 -4.69 -17.20 -5.84
CA GLY A 165 -3.78 -17.68 -6.88
C GLY A 165 -2.30 -17.49 -6.53
N SER A 166 -1.44 -18.07 -7.35
CA SER A 166 0.01 -17.86 -7.24
C SER A 166 0.41 -16.43 -7.65
N TYR A 167 1.60 -16.00 -7.25
CA TYR A 167 2.15 -14.70 -7.69
C TYR A 167 2.26 -14.60 -9.21
N GLU A 168 2.58 -15.70 -9.89
CA GLU A 168 2.70 -15.76 -11.34
C GLU A 168 1.34 -15.55 -12.00
N GLU A 169 0.29 -16.26 -11.55
CA GLU A 169 -1.08 -16.12 -12.07
C GLU A 169 -1.61 -14.71 -11.87
N ILE A 170 -1.42 -14.13 -10.68
CA ILE A 170 -1.84 -12.76 -10.39
C ILE A 170 -1.06 -11.76 -11.24
N SER A 171 0.26 -11.91 -11.34
CA SER A 171 1.10 -11.03 -12.15
C SER A 171 0.69 -11.04 -13.63
N THR A 172 0.50 -12.22 -14.20
CA THR A 172 0.06 -12.38 -15.61
C THR A 172 -1.31 -11.74 -15.84
N ARG A 173 -2.23 -11.90 -14.89
CA ARG A 173 -3.57 -11.29 -14.98
C ARG A 173 -3.54 -9.77 -14.86
N LEU A 174 -2.73 -9.23 -13.95
CA LEU A 174 -2.66 -7.78 -13.69
C LEU A 174 -1.83 -7.04 -14.74
N PHE A 175 -0.81 -7.68 -15.29
CA PHE A 175 0.19 -7.08 -16.16
C PHE A 175 0.39 -7.89 -17.46
N PRO A 176 -0.66 -8.04 -18.29
CA PRO A 176 -0.59 -8.85 -19.49
C PRO A 176 0.35 -8.30 -20.58
N ASN A 177 0.81 -7.07 -20.42
CA ASN A 177 1.72 -6.38 -21.36
C ASN A 177 3.18 -6.35 -20.89
N LEU A 178 3.52 -7.05 -19.79
CA LEU A 178 4.90 -7.22 -19.33
C LEU A 178 5.56 -8.47 -19.91
#